data_b5b6b2a053633600d34e89dc2bb115c9
#
_entry.id   b5b6b2a053633600d34e89dc2bb115c9
#
_cell.length_a   1.000
_cell.length_b   1.000
_cell.length_c   1.000
_cell.angle_alpha   90.00
_cell.angle_beta   90.00
_cell.angle_gamma   90.00
#
_symmetry.space_group_name_H-M   'P 1'
#
loop_
_entity.id
_entity.type
_entity.pdbx_description
1 polymer ?
#
loop_
_entity_poly.entity_id
_entity_poly.type
_entity_poly.pdbx_seq_one_letter_code
_entity_poly.pdbx_strand_id
1 'polypeptide(L)'
;LRSLVGSEMCIRDSDSYVDKEDSYRHSKWLSFMGRRLKIAKKLLSDRGVIFISIDDNEQAQLKMLCDEILHNIDFVATIPWRKRTAKSDVPHYLSQDYEWILCFANKKFLAGLQKETRKYYTSSDFPNRPWRIHDLTKQTTALERPNSFFTIINPITKEEFPANPNRTWAITEETFKRYYKENRIVFPGDYDFLKISKPVLRYWKEDDIAKSGDRFGYTSVSSYMGDSVGMTQDGTKDITNIFGEKAFGYPKPLSLIKYLLNISLPHLNSITILDFFAGSGITLHATMQLNVEDGGHRQCILVTNNENNICEEVTYERNRRVIQGYTNSKGEEVAGLTKNNLRYYRTGFVGRSRSMQNMRKLVNLATDMLCIKENLYTEQNSFGGQKTYKGVFRYFDDGKKQMLIIYREEAIDELVDIIYDMDISQPIKVYVFSPSEDPWEGSFDDVSDKVELCALPQAIYNTYRRILPKKKDAVVMPEEDALATTEEEEEQFNGMLNFEYDEEA
;
A
#
# COMPACT_ATOMS: atom_id res chain seq x y z
N LEU A 1 6.56 -0.18 -0.16
CA LEU A 1 5.34 -0.95 0.10
C LEU A 1 4.99 -0.93 1.57
N ARG A 2 3.78 -0.47 1.94
CA ARG A 2 3.37 -0.26 3.33
C ARG A 2 2.32 -1.25 3.81
N SER A 3 1.61 -1.89 2.89
CA SER A 3 0.59 -2.88 3.23
C SER A 3 0.60 -4.02 2.20
N LEU A 4 0.48 -5.22 2.68
CA LEU A 4 0.33 -6.43 1.89
C LEU A 4 -0.98 -7.12 2.30
N VAL A 5 -1.84 -7.36 1.34
CA VAL A 5 -3.09 -8.10 1.52
C VAL A 5 -3.09 -9.25 0.54
N GLY A 6 -3.31 -10.45 1.00
CA GLY A 6 -3.33 -11.63 0.14
C GLY A 6 -4.43 -12.60 0.52
N SER A 7 -4.91 -13.35 -0.44
CA SER A 7 -5.87 -14.42 -0.25
C SER A 7 -5.29 -15.74 -0.76
N GLU A 8 -5.36 -16.75 0.07
CA GLU A 8 -4.80 -18.08 -0.17
C GLU A 8 -5.67 -18.97 -1.05
N MET A 9 -6.98 -18.70 -1.09
CA MET A 9 -7.92 -19.58 -1.78
C MET A 9 -7.62 -19.77 -3.28
N CYS A 10 -7.03 -18.76 -3.93
CA CYS A 10 -6.64 -18.85 -5.35
C CYS A 10 -5.47 -19.82 -5.61
N ILE A 11 -4.69 -20.17 -4.60
CA ILE A 11 -3.55 -21.11 -4.76
C ILE A 11 -4.01 -22.56 -4.62
N ARG A 12 -5.03 -22.76 -3.78
CA ARG A 12 -5.52 -24.10 -3.46
C ARG A 12 -6.40 -24.70 -4.57
N ASP A 13 -7.03 -23.82 -5.35
CA ASP A 13 -7.87 -24.21 -6.48
C ASP A 13 -7.04 -24.45 -7.76
N SER A 14 -5.73 -24.09 -7.77
CA SER A 14 -4.84 -24.52 -8.83
C SER A 14 -4.44 -25.98 -8.58
N ASP A 15 -5.21 -26.90 -9.15
CA ASP A 15 -5.02 -28.36 -9.06
C ASP A 15 -3.62 -28.82 -9.52
N SER A 16 -2.84 -27.94 -10.13
CA SER A 16 -1.54 -28.28 -10.72
C SER A 16 -0.36 -28.24 -9.74
N TYR A 17 -0.45 -27.59 -8.57
CA TYR A 17 0.71 -27.42 -7.68
C TYR A 17 0.71 -28.35 -6.46
N VAL A 18 -0.44 -28.54 -5.81
CA VAL A 18 -0.57 -29.40 -4.63
C VAL A 18 -1.88 -30.19 -4.64
N ASP A 19 -1.79 -31.48 -4.87
CA ASP A 19 -2.91 -32.39 -4.77
C ASP A 19 -3.38 -32.57 -3.31
N LYS A 20 -4.69 -32.65 -3.08
CA LYS A 20 -5.28 -32.87 -1.75
C LYS A 20 -4.86 -34.21 -1.11
N GLU A 21 -4.62 -35.21 -1.93
CA GLU A 21 -4.18 -36.56 -1.52
C GLU A 21 -2.66 -36.67 -1.36
N ASP A 22 -1.90 -35.61 -1.69
CA ASP A 22 -0.45 -35.62 -1.55
C ASP A 22 -0.05 -35.59 -0.07
N SER A 23 0.66 -36.63 0.39
CA SER A 23 1.19 -36.74 1.75
C SER A 23 2.17 -35.61 2.11
N TYR A 24 2.78 -34.96 1.12
CA TYR A 24 3.70 -33.83 1.31
C TYR A 24 3.06 -32.47 0.98
N ARG A 25 1.74 -32.38 0.90
CA ARG A 25 1.02 -31.17 0.52
C ARG A 25 1.42 -29.93 1.34
N HIS A 26 1.49 -30.07 2.65
CA HIS A 26 1.89 -28.97 3.54
C HIS A 26 3.31 -28.47 3.24
N SER A 27 4.27 -29.37 3.07
CA SER A 27 5.67 -29.01 2.76
C SER A 27 5.81 -28.31 1.41
N LYS A 28 5.09 -28.79 0.38
CA LYS A 28 5.07 -28.13 -0.94
C LYS A 28 4.47 -26.74 -0.86
N TRP A 29 3.33 -26.61 -0.17
CA TRP A 29 2.67 -25.33 0.04
C TRP A 29 3.55 -24.35 0.84
N LEU A 30 4.16 -24.80 1.94
CA LEU A 30 5.08 -23.98 2.73
C LEU A 30 6.30 -23.53 1.92
N SER A 31 6.84 -24.41 1.08
CA SER A 31 7.94 -24.05 0.17
C SER A 31 7.54 -22.97 -0.83
N PHE A 32 6.33 -23.05 -1.37
CA PHE A 32 5.75 -22.06 -2.26
C PHE A 32 5.55 -20.71 -1.55
N MET A 33 4.96 -20.71 -0.36
CA MET A 33 4.71 -19.51 0.43
C MET A 33 6.00 -18.88 0.95
N GLY A 34 6.95 -19.69 1.41
CA GLY A 34 8.21 -19.21 1.96
C GLY A 34 9.03 -18.36 0.98
N ARG A 35 9.04 -18.72 -0.31
CA ARG A 35 9.71 -17.91 -1.35
C ARG A 35 9.08 -16.53 -1.48
N ARG A 36 7.76 -16.43 -1.42
CA ARG A 36 7.01 -15.18 -1.55
C ARG A 36 7.14 -14.30 -0.33
N LEU A 37 7.03 -14.89 0.86
CA LEU A 37 7.20 -14.17 2.13
C LEU A 37 8.61 -13.59 2.29
N LYS A 38 9.65 -14.30 1.82
CA LYS A 38 11.02 -13.76 1.80
C LYS A 38 11.17 -12.53 0.92
N ILE A 39 10.44 -12.46 -0.20
CA ILE A 39 10.40 -11.27 -1.07
C ILE A 39 9.57 -10.18 -0.41
N ALA A 40 8.36 -10.52 0.05
CA ALA A 40 7.45 -9.58 0.71
C ALA A 40 8.10 -8.86 1.90
N LYS A 41 8.86 -9.59 2.73
CA LYS A 41 9.64 -9.02 3.83
C LYS A 41 10.55 -7.88 3.39
N LYS A 42 11.22 -8.01 2.23
CA LYS A 42 12.16 -7.01 1.70
C LYS A 42 11.45 -5.78 1.15
N LEU A 43 10.19 -5.92 0.76
CA LEU A 43 9.37 -4.84 0.19
C LEU A 43 8.63 -4.04 1.26
N LEU A 44 8.55 -4.56 2.48
CA LEU A 44 7.82 -3.93 3.56
C LEU A 44 8.59 -2.73 4.12
N SER A 45 7.95 -1.56 4.14
CA SER A 45 8.54 -0.35 4.73
C SER A 45 8.64 -0.47 6.26
N ASP A 46 9.34 0.45 6.90
CA ASP A 46 9.51 0.53 8.35
C ASP A 46 8.19 0.75 9.14
N ARG A 47 7.14 1.22 8.46
CA ARG A 47 5.76 1.34 8.98
C ARG A 47 4.81 0.31 8.35
N GLY A 48 5.35 -0.67 7.63
CA GLY A 48 4.56 -1.60 6.86
C GLY A 48 3.86 -2.66 7.69
N VAL A 49 2.76 -3.17 7.16
CA VAL A 49 1.94 -4.24 7.71
C VAL A 49 1.64 -5.28 6.64
N ILE A 50 1.55 -6.53 7.05
CA ILE A 50 1.14 -7.68 6.23
C ILE A 50 -0.12 -8.27 6.85
N PHE A 51 -1.18 -8.39 6.04
CA PHE A 51 -2.36 -9.18 6.37
C PHE A 51 -2.41 -10.40 5.46
N ILE A 52 -2.58 -11.59 6.04
CA ILE A 52 -2.67 -12.83 5.28
C ILE A 52 -3.94 -13.55 5.70
N SER A 53 -4.91 -13.60 4.78
CA SER A 53 -6.13 -14.38 4.98
C SER A 53 -5.88 -15.84 4.72
N ILE A 54 -6.31 -16.70 5.62
CA ILE A 54 -6.06 -18.15 5.62
C ILE A 54 -7.21 -18.90 6.27
N ASP A 55 -7.49 -20.10 5.80
CA ASP A 55 -8.42 -21.02 6.45
C ASP A 55 -7.70 -21.94 7.47
N ASP A 56 -8.47 -22.77 8.17
CA ASP A 56 -7.95 -23.67 9.20
C ASP A 56 -6.96 -24.75 8.66
N ASN A 57 -6.95 -24.99 7.34
CA ASN A 57 -6.13 -26.07 6.78
C ASN A 57 -4.63 -25.80 6.89
N GLU A 58 -4.21 -24.54 6.77
CA GLU A 58 -2.79 -24.14 6.75
C GLU A 58 -2.47 -22.98 7.73
N GLN A 59 -3.43 -22.58 8.57
CA GLN A 59 -3.26 -21.43 9.47
C GLN A 59 -2.07 -21.62 10.44
N ALA A 60 -1.97 -22.78 11.08
CA ALA A 60 -0.90 -23.06 12.02
C ALA A 60 0.46 -23.12 11.33
N GLN A 61 0.54 -23.81 10.18
CA GLN A 61 1.75 -23.95 9.38
C GLN A 61 2.23 -22.60 8.85
N LEU A 62 1.30 -21.79 8.36
CA LEU A 62 1.61 -20.44 7.88
C LEU A 62 2.11 -19.54 9.02
N LYS A 63 1.49 -19.61 10.20
CA LYS A 63 1.94 -18.82 11.35
C LYS A 63 3.38 -19.17 11.74
N MET A 64 3.72 -20.45 11.81
CA MET A 64 5.09 -20.90 12.11
C MET A 64 6.08 -20.44 11.04
N LEU A 65 5.72 -20.57 9.76
CA LEU A 65 6.55 -20.10 8.63
C LEU A 65 6.77 -18.59 8.68
N CYS A 66 5.73 -17.83 9.01
CA CYS A 66 5.83 -16.38 9.16
C CYS A 66 6.74 -16.00 10.34
N ASP A 67 6.64 -16.65 11.49
CA ASP A 67 7.50 -16.41 12.65
C ASP A 67 8.98 -16.65 12.30
N GLU A 68 9.27 -17.69 11.52
CA GLU A 68 10.63 -17.98 11.07
C GLU A 68 11.14 -16.93 10.07
N ILE A 69 10.36 -16.63 9.03
CA ILE A 69 10.80 -15.73 7.95
C ILE A 69 10.77 -14.27 8.39
N LEU A 70 9.72 -13.85 9.11
CA LEU A 70 9.46 -12.47 9.51
C LEU A 70 10.02 -12.13 10.91
N HIS A 71 11.02 -12.83 11.38
CA HIS A 71 11.59 -12.74 12.74
C HIS A 71 11.91 -11.31 13.23
N ASN A 72 12.10 -10.33 12.31
CA ASN A 72 12.33 -8.92 12.63
C ASN A 72 11.05 -8.07 12.57
N ILE A 73 9.91 -8.68 12.25
CA ILE A 73 8.60 -8.06 12.11
C ILE A 73 7.70 -8.63 13.20
N ASP A 74 7.03 -7.76 13.94
CA ASP A 74 6.25 -8.18 15.10
C ASP A 74 4.95 -8.86 14.65
N PHE A 75 4.62 -10.00 15.26
CA PHE A 75 3.28 -10.55 15.18
C PHE A 75 2.32 -9.68 15.98
N VAL A 76 1.28 -9.16 15.32
CA VAL A 76 0.31 -8.26 15.94
C VAL A 76 -0.90 -9.02 16.45
N ALA A 77 -1.54 -9.81 15.61
CA ALA A 77 -2.74 -10.57 15.99
C ALA A 77 -3.09 -11.65 14.95
N THR A 78 -3.86 -12.64 15.40
CA THR A 78 -4.74 -13.45 14.56
C THR A 78 -6.15 -12.89 14.69
N ILE A 79 -6.71 -12.42 13.59
CA ILE A 79 -8.02 -11.74 13.55
C ILE A 79 -9.04 -12.72 12.97
N PRO A 80 -10.08 -13.14 13.73
CA PRO A 80 -11.14 -13.98 13.21
C PRO A 80 -12.08 -13.14 12.33
N TRP A 81 -12.26 -13.56 11.09
CA TRP A 81 -13.26 -13.00 10.18
C TRP A 81 -14.42 -13.98 10.01
N ARG A 82 -15.62 -13.56 10.35
CA ARG A 82 -16.83 -14.35 10.18
C ARG A 82 -17.24 -14.37 8.70
N LYS A 83 -17.09 -15.53 8.06
CA LYS A 83 -17.37 -15.68 6.62
C LYS A 83 -18.82 -16.02 6.30
N ARG A 84 -19.57 -16.55 7.28
CA ARG A 84 -20.99 -16.94 7.11
C ARG A 84 -21.73 -17.01 8.45
N THR A 85 -23.08 -16.97 8.35
CA THR A 85 -23.99 -17.19 9.49
C THR A 85 -24.78 -18.48 9.35
N ALA A 86 -25.05 -18.93 8.12
CA ALA A 86 -25.76 -20.16 7.87
C ALA A 86 -24.89 -21.36 8.27
N LYS A 87 -25.42 -22.22 9.11
CA LYS A 87 -24.78 -23.49 9.45
C LYS A 87 -24.72 -24.35 8.20
N SER A 88 -23.55 -24.89 7.88
CA SER A 88 -23.47 -25.95 6.87
C SER A 88 -23.94 -27.26 7.50
N ASP A 89 -24.71 -28.03 6.76
CA ASP A 89 -25.03 -29.38 7.11
C ASP A 89 -23.80 -30.26 6.98
N VAL A 90 -23.09 -30.40 8.10
CA VAL A 90 -21.82 -31.16 8.17
C VAL A 90 -22.08 -32.31 9.13
N PRO A 91 -22.42 -33.51 8.62
CA PRO A 91 -22.60 -34.68 9.46
C PRO A 91 -21.35 -34.92 10.34
N HIS A 92 -21.53 -35.00 11.64
CA HIS A 92 -20.49 -35.31 12.65
C HIS A 92 -19.45 -34.22 12.94
N TYR A 93 -19.49 -33.02 12.30
CA TYR A 93 -18.50 -31.96 12.50
C TYR A 93 -19.14 -30.62 12.88
N LEU A 94 -18.30 -29.66 13.27
CA LEU A 94 -18.74 -28.29 13.53
C LEU A 94 -18.74 -27.48 12.22
N SER A 95 -19.69 -26.56 12.07
CA SER A 95 -19.68 -25.59 11.00
C SER A 95 -18.50 -24.62 11.16
N GLN A 96 -17.69 -24.49 10.11
CA GLN A 96 -16.56 -23.56 10.07
C GLN A 96 -17.05 -22.20 9.61
N ASP A 97 -17.41 -21.34 10.56
CA ASP A 97 -18.01 -20.02 10.28
C ASP A 97 -16.99 -18.92 10.12
N TYR A 98 -15.72 -19.19 10.46
CA TYR A 98 -14.63 -18.22 10.48
C TYR A 98 -13.52 -18.60 9.51
N GLU A 99 -12.80 -17.59 9.05
CA GLU A 99 -11.44 -17.65 8.50
C GLU A 99 -10.54 -16.74 9.33
N TRP A 100 -9.25 -16.89 9.16
CA TRP A 100 -8.26 -16.18 9.95
C TRP A 100 -7.54 -15.12 9.10
N ILE A 101 -7.18 -14.01 9.72
CA ILE A 101 -6.30 -13.01 9.11
C ILE A 101 -5.11 -12.86 10.05
N LEU A 102 -3.95 -13.34 9.61
CA LEU A 102 -2.70 -13.13 10.32
C LEU A 102 -2.20 -11.72 10.04
N CYS A 103 -1.86 -10.98 11.09
CA CYS A 103 -1.35 -9.64 11.02
C CYS A 103 0.07 -9.58 11.56
N PHE A 104 1.02 -9.14 10.72
CA PHE A 104 2.41 -8.86 11.08
C PHE A 104 2.76 -7.44 10.70
N ALA A 105 3.50 -6.72 11.53
CA ALA A 105 3.84 -5.33 11.26
C ALA A 105 5.21 -4.92 11.78
N ASN A 106 5.83 -3.98 11.11
CA ASN A 106 7.06 -3.37 11.59
C ASN A 106 6.80 -2.47 12.82
N LYS A 107 7.82 -2.27 13.65
CA LYS A 107 7.73 -1.60 14.97
C LYS A 107 7.14 -0.19 14.93
N LYS A 108 7.24 0.51 13.81
CA LYS A 108 6.66 1.85 13.63
C LYS A 108 5.23 1.83 13.07
N PHE A 109 4.65 0.65 12.91
CA PHE A 109 3.25 0.52 12.51
C PHE A 109 2.30 1.01 13.61
N LEU A 110 1.28 1.74 13.21
CA LEU A 110 0.22 2.20 14.10
C LEU A 110 -1.13 1.74 13.55
N ALA A 111 -1.83 0.95 14.33
CA ALA A 111 -3.22 0.61 14.05
C ALA A 111 -4.17 1.60 14.75
N GLY A 112 -5.21 2.04 14.05
CA GLY A 112 -6.21 2.91 14.62
C GLY A 112 -7.34 3.23 13.64
N LEU A 113 -8.52 3.53 14.19
CA LEU A 113 -9.61 4.12 13.42
C LEU A 113 -9.69 5.60 13.79
N GLN A 114 -9.89 6.44 12.78
CA GLN A 114 -10.13 7.86 13.01
C GLN A 114 -11.34 8.01 13.91
N LYS A 115 -11.15 8.72 15.01
CA LYS A 115 -12.21 9.02 15.93
C LYS A 115 -12.74 10.42 15.61
N GLU A 116 -14.06 10.59 15.69
CA GLU A 116 -14.63 11.94 15.77
C GLU A 116 -13.87 12.75 16.83
N THR A 117 -13.53 13.98 16.49
CA THR A 117 -12.76 14.85 17.37
C THR A 117 -13.43 14.95 18.72
N ARG A 118 -12.70 14.63 19.79
CA ARG A 118 -13.19 14.85 21.15
C ARG A 118 -13.67 16.30 21.26
N LYS A 119 -14.84 16.50 21.86
CA LYS A 119 -15.35 17.85 22.08
C LYS A 119 -14.42 18.59 23.05
N TYR A 120 -13.75 19.62 22.55
CA TYR A 120 -12.99 20.55 23.35
C TYR A 120 -13.78 21.85 23.49
N TYR A 121 -13.68 22.42 24.66
CA TYR A 121 -14.28 23.71 24.99
C TYR A 121 -13.20 24.79 24.95
N THR A 122 -13.59 25.99 24.61
CA THR A 122 -12.84 27.21 24.87
C THR A 122 -13.62 28.02 25.89
N SER A 123 -12.95 28.70 26.81
CA SER A 123 -13.57 29.51 27.84
C SER A 123 -12.87 30.89 27.92
N SER A 124 -13.56 31.89 28.47
CA SER A 124 -13.05 33.26 28.53
C SER A 124 -11.76 33.41 29.36
N ASP A 125 -11.59 32.56 30.36
CA ASP A 125 -10.38 32.44 31.19
C ASP A 125 -9.22 31.71 30.48
N PHE A 126 -9.53 30.90 29.44
CA PHE A 126 -8.55 30.16 28.63
C PHE A 126 -8.88 30.23 27.14
N PRO A 127 -8.87 31.40 26.49
CA PRO A 127 -9.34 31.57 25.11
C PRO A 127 -8.49 30.84 24.08
N ASN A 128 -7.18 30.69 24.33
CA ASN A 128 -6.22 30.04 23.41
C ASN A 128 -5.78 28.65 23.86
N ARG A 129 -6.42 28.08 24.90
CA ARG A 129 -6.06 26.79 25.49
C ARG A 129 -7.27 25.87 25.57
N PRO A 130 -7.65 25.22 24.50
CA PRO A 130 -8.81 24.33 24.47
C PRO A 130 -8.68 23.17 25.47
N TRP A 131 -9.80 22.81 26.11
CA TRP A 131 -9.85 21.79 27.14
C TRP A 131 -11.12 20.96 27.06
N ARG A 132 -11.10 19.78 27.67
CA ARG A 132 -12.27 18.90 27.81
C ARG A 132 -12.48 18.48 29.27
N ILE A 133 -13.68 18.03 29.58
CA ILE A 133 -13.98 17.42 30.86
C ILE A 133 -13.63 15.93 30.88
N HIS A 134 -13.25 15.45 32.04
CA HIS A 134 -13.07 14.04 32.34
C HIS A 134 -13.64 13.73 33.71
N ASP A 135 -14.27 12.55 33.86
CA ASP A 135 -14.82 12.12 35.16
C ASP A 135 -13.70 12.02 36.18
N LEU A 136 -13.90 12.64 37.30
CA LEU A 136 -12.97 12.63 38.46
C LEU A 136 -13.13 11.37 39.32
N THR A 137 -14.10 10.50 39.02
CA THR A 137 -14.36 9.29 39.81
C THR A 137 -13.77 8.05 39.17
N LYS A 138 -13.53 7.01 39.99
CA LYS A 138 -13.06 5.70 39.58
C LYS A 138 -13.92 4.61 40.19
N GLN A 139 -14.18 3.52 39.48
CA GLN A 139 -14.89 2.34 40.01
C GLN A 139 -13.98 1.56 40.96
N THR A 140 -13.83 2.09 42.17
CA THR A 140 -13.08 1.49 43.26
C THR A 140 -13.81 1.83 44.55
N THR A 141 -13.78 0.93 45.52
CA THR A 141 -14.41 1.12 46.82
C THR A 141 -13.54 1.96 47.77
N ALA A 142 -14.13 2.51 48.82
CA ALA A 142 -13.42 3.23 49.88
C ALA A 142 -12.38 2.34 50.60
N LEU A 143 -12.63 1.04 50.68
CA LEU A 143 -11.69 0.07 51.27
C LEU A 143 -10.47 -0.17 50.36
N GLU A 144 -10.68 -0.23 49.05
CA GLU A 144 -9.58 -0.39 48.08
C GLU A 144 -8.71 0.88 47.95
N ARG A 145 -9.29 2.05 48.11
CA ARG A 145 -8.59 3.33 47.98
C ARG A 145 -8.97 4.34 49.05
N PRO A 146 -8.62 4.11 50.33
CA PRO A 146 -9.00 4.97 51.45
C PRO A 146 -8.52 6.44 51.26
N ASN A 147 -7.33 6.64 50.70
CA ASN A 147 -6.78 7.98 50.44
C ASN A 147 -7.50 8.75 49.31
N SER A 148 -8.39 8.11 48.58
CA SER A 148 -9.23 8.72 47.54
C SER A 148 -10.70 8.82 47.95
N PHE A 149 -11.00 8.47 49.21
CA PHE A 149 -12.32 8.59 49.80
C PHE A 149 -12.34 9.77 50.77
N PHE A 150 -12.58 10.98 50.24
CA PHE A 150 -12.65 12.24 51.00
C PHE A 150 -13.71 13.17 50.39
N THR A 151 -14.15 14.16 51.14
CA THR A 151 -15.10 15.18 50.65
C THR A 151 -14.31 16.26 49.94
N ILE A 152 -14.66 16.54 48.67
CA ILE A 152 -14.15 17.70 47.95
C ILE A 152 -15.00 18.90 48.35
N ILE A 153 -14.35 19.98 48.79
CA ILE A 153 -15.01 21.24 49.13
C ILE A 153 -14.60 22.29 48.08
N ASN A 154 -15.57 22.93 47.46
CA ASN A 154 -15.30 24.05 46.57
C ASN A 154 -14.69 25.21 47.39
N PRO A 155 -13.46 25.64 47.10
CA PRO A 155 -12.80 26.67 47.89
C PRO A 155 -13.50 28.03 47.86
N ILE A 156 -14.28 28.33 46.82
CA ILE A 156 -14.99 29.59 46.62
C ILE A 156 -16.39 29.52 47.25
N THR A 157 -17.23 28.59 46.78
CA THR A 157 -18.65 28.50 47.20
C THR A 157 -18.86 27.77 48.51
N LYS A 158 -17.87 27.05 49.03
CA LYS A 158 -17.94 26.17 50.19
C LYS A 158 -18.88 24.97 50.05
N GLU A 159 -19.35 24.70 48.83
CA GLU A 159 -20.18 23.53 48.53
C GLU A 159 -19.38 22.24 48.71
N GLU A 160 -20.00 21.24 49.30
CA GLU A 160 -19.38 19.96 49.62
C GLU A 160 -19.80 18.86 48.66
N PHE A 161 -18.83 18.11 48.18
CA PHE A 161 -19.02 16.96 47.27
C PHE A 161 -18.43 15.73 47.95
N PRO A 162 -19.23 14.92 48.68
CA PRO A 162 -18.75 13.70 49.32
C PRO A 162 -18.44 12.63 48.31
N ALA A 163 -17.39 11.85 48.56
CA ALA A 163 -17.08 10.67 47.75
C ALA A 163 -18.12 9.55 47.94
N ASN A 164 -18.40 8.82 46.91
CA ASN A 164 -19.24 7.63 47.00
C ASN A 164 -18.41 6.45 47.50
N PRO A 165 -18.87 5.66 48.55
CA PRO A 165 -18.14 4.52 49.10
C PRO A 165 -17.80 3.44 48.07
N ASN A 166 -18.64 3.28 47.03
CA ASN A 166 -18.47 2.31 45.96
C ASN A 166 -17.87 2.92 44.68
N ARG A 167 -17.52 4.21 44.68
CA ARG A 167 -16.94 4.91 43.55
C ARG A 167 -16.13 6.12 44.02
N THR A 168 -14.89 5.86 44.44
CA THR A 168 -14.01 6.89 44.99
C THR A 168 -13.54 7.89 43.96
N TRP A 169 -12.88 8.97 44.39
CA TRP A 169 -12.20 9.87 43.47
C TRP A 169 -11.03 9.17 42.77
N ALA A 170 -10.71 9.58 41.56
CA ALA A 170 -9.56 9.08 40.80
C ALA A 170 -8.22 9.60 41.36
N ILE A 171 -8.26 10.59 42.23
CA ILE A 171 -7.12 11.30 42.81
C ILE A 171 -7.19 11.28 44.35
N THR A 172 -6.06 11.52 45.00
CA THR A 172 -5.94 11.72 46.44
C THR A 172 -6.21 13.19 46.78
N GLU A 173 -6.44 13.50 48.07
CA GLU A 173 -6.64 14.87 48.53
C GLU A 173 -5.44 15.76 48.25
N GLU A 174 -4.21 15.26 48.36
CA GLU A 174 -3.00 15.99 48.03
C GLU A 174 -2.96 16.34 46.52
N THR A 175 -3.28 15.34 45.67
CA THR A 175 -3.36 15.54 44.21
C THR A 175 -4.47 16.54 43.87
N PHE A 176 -5.61 16.53 44.56
CA PHE A 176 -6.67 17.50 44.39
C PHE A 176 -6.17 18.92 44.66
N LYS A 177 -5.46 19.17 45.77
CA LYS A 177 -4.91 20.48 46.12
C LYS A 177 -3.96 21.00 45.03
N ARG A 178 -3.15 20.13 44.48
CA ARG A 178 -2.25 20.44 43.36
C ARG A 178 -3.04 20.78 42.10
N TYR A 179 -3.96 19.91 41.71
CA TYR A 179 -4.75 20.10 40.47
C TYR A 179 -5.65 21.31 40.53
N TYR A 180 -6.14 21.69 41.70
CA TYR A 180 -6.86 22.93 41.86
C TYR A 180 -5.97 24.16 41.56
N LYS A 181 -4.77 24.20 42.11
CA LYS A 181 -3.78 25.24 41.81
C LYS A 181 -3.38 25.34 40.36
N GLU A 182 -3.38 24.18 39.64
CA GLU A 182 -3.07 24.06 38.21
C GLU A 182 -4.30 24.34 37.31
N ASN A 183 -5.41 24.79 37.87
CA ASN A 183 -6.68 24.99 37.17
C ASN A 183 -7.21 23.75 36.46
N ARG A 184 -6.94 22.55 36.99
CA ARG A 184 -7.39 21.28 36.45
C ARG A 184 -8.70 20.75 37.02
N ILE A 185 -9.28 21.41 38.00
CA ILE A 185 -10.58 21.07 38.59
C ILE A 185 -11.62 22.06 38.10
N VAL A 186 -12.79 21.57 37.70
CA VAL A 186 -13.95 22.37 37.31
C VAL A 186 -15.11 21.95 38.16
N PHE A 187 -15.74 22.94 38.83
CA PHE A 187 -16.89 22.74 39.68
C PHE A 187 -18.21 22.99 38.96
N PRO A 188 -19.32 22.41 39.45
CA PRO A 188 -20.66 22.84 39.02
C PRO A 188 -20.83 24.36 39.14
N GLY A 189 -21.34 24.98 38.08
CA GLY A 189 -21.56 26.44 38.08
C GLY A 189 -20.36 27.28 37.58
N ASP A 190 -19.16 26.73 37.41
CA ASP A 190 -18.01 27.48 36.89
C ASP A 190 -18.24 28.02 35.46
N TYR A 191 -19.03 27.27 34.66
CA TYR A 191 -19.34 27.64 33.28
C TYR A 191 -20.79 27.33 32.91
N ASP A 192 -21.53 28.29 32.37
CA ASP A 192 -22.96 28.18 31.98
C ASP A 192 -23.17 27.09 30.90
N PHE A 193 -22.17 26.85 30.05
CA PHE A 193 -22.24 25.84 28.99
C PHE A 193 -22.01 24.40 29.47
N LEU A 194 -21.60 24.20 30.75
CA LEU A 194 -21.37 22.88 31.35
C LEU A 194 -22.50 22.53 32.33
N LYS A 195 -23.20 21.44 32.03
CA LYS A 195 -24.19 20.84 32.92
C LYS A 195 -23.58 19.67 33.65
N ILE A 196 -22.84 19.93 34.72
CA ILE A 196 -22.22 18.91 35.59
C ILE A 196 -22.79 19.04 37.00
N SER A 197 -22.96 17.92 37.72
CA SER A 197 -23.48 17.84 39.09
C SER A 197 -22.40 17.54 40.12
N LYS A 198 -21.15 17.32 39.71
CA LYS A 198 -20.02 17.05 40.59
C LYS A 198 -18.74 17.60 39.97
N PRO A 199 -17.69 17.80 40.77
CA PRO A 199 -16.40 18.24 40.25
C PRO A 199 -15.87 17.27 39.20
N VAL A 200 -15.25 17.82 38.12
CA VAL A 200 -14.64 17.06 37.01
C VAL A 200 -13.22 17.54 36.77
N LEU A 201 -12.42 16.71 36.11
CA LEU A 201 -11.09 17.10 35.68
C LEU A 201 -11.16 17.86 34.34
N ARG A 202 -10.35 18.91 34.26
CA ARG A 202 -10.01 19.59 33.00
C ARG A 202 -8.76 18.93 32.42
N TYR A 203 -8.90 18.43 31.20
CA TYR A 203 -7.78 17.98 30.39
C TYR A 203 -7.53 18.97 29.27
N TRP A 204 -6.30 19.49 29.20
CA TRP A 204 -5.88 20.36 28.13
C TRP A 204 -5.69 19.57 26.83
N LYS A 205 -6.03 20.16 25.68
CA LYS A 205 -5.84 19.55 24.36
C LYS A 205 -4.36 19.22 24.10
N GLU A 206 -3.48 20.11 24.53
CA GLU A 206 -2.03 19.94 24.42
C GLU A 206 -1.52 18.73 25.21
N ASP A 207 -2.07 18.50 26.43
CA ASP A 207 -1.72 17.31 27.24
C ASP A 207 -2.20 16.02 26.56
N ASP A 208 -3.40 16.05 25.95
CA ASP A 208 -3.93 14.92 25.20
C ASP A 208 -3.07 14.64 23.95
N ILE A 209 -2.62 15.67 23.23
CA ILE A 209 -1.70 15.56 22.09
C ILE A 209 -0.36 14.98 22.55
N ALA A 210 0.25 15.56 23.58
CA ALA A 210 1.53 15.12 24.11
C ALA A 210 1.51 13.66 24.58
N LYS A 211 0.41 13.26 25.26
CA LYS A 211 0.22 11.88 25.76
C LYS A 211 -0.03 10.87 24.64
N SER A 212 -0.77 11.28 23.63
CA SER A 212 -1.18 10.39 22.53
C SER A 212 -0.14 10.31 21.42
N GLY A 213 0.69 11.35 21.25
CA GLY A 213 1.63 11.45 20.14
C GLY A 213 0.93 11.25 18.80
N ASP A 214 1.50 10.42 17.94
CA ASP A 214 0.95 10.08 16.62
C ASP A 214 -0.43 9.41 16.65
N ARG A 215 -0.89 8.97 17.84
CA ARG A 215 -2.22 8.39 18.05
C ARG A 215 -3.31 9.42 18.38
N PHE A 216 -2.97 10.68 18.40
CA PHE A 216 -3.98 11.72 18.67
C PHE A 216 -5.04 11.75 17.57
N GLY A 217 -6.32 11.66 17.96
CA GLY A 217 -7.44 11.58 17.01
C GLY A 217 -7.81 10.17 16.56
N TYR A 218 -7.13 9.12 17.07
CA TYR A 218 -7.41 7.72 16.74
C TYR A 218 -7.81 6.91 17.96
N THR A 219 -8.67 5.92 17.73
CA THR A 219 -9.01 4.90 18.73
C THR A 219 -8.26 3.62 18.45
N SER A 220 -7.91 2.89 19.50
CA SER A 220 -7.41 1.52 19.39
C SER A 220 -8.42 0.63 18.68
N VAL A 221 -7.91 -0.30 17.87
CA VAL A 221 -8.69 -1.28 17.13
C VAL A 221 -8.69 -2.60 17.89
N SER A 222 -9.85 -3.25 17.94
CA SER A 222 -10.00 -4.61 18.45
C SER A 222 -9.64 -5.63 17.37
N SER A 223 -9.12 -6.80 17.76
CA SER A 223 -9.05 -7.95 16.85
C SER A 223 -10.42 -8.53 16.52
N TYR A 224 -11.46 -8.17 17.26
CA TYR A 224 -12.86 -8.50 16.93
C TYR A 224 -13.45 -7.39 16.07
N MET A 225 -13.73 -7.71 14.79
CA MET A 225 -14.22 -6.75 13.80
C MET A 225 -15.74 -6.48 13.91
N GLY A 226 -16.47 -7.32 14.65
CA GLY A 226 -17.91 -7.21 14.81
C GLY A 226 -18.68 -7.38 13.49
N ASP A 227 -19.87 -6.79 13.42
CA ASP A 227 -20.75 -6.83 12.25
C ASP A 227 -20.47 -5.70 11.24
N SER A 228 -19.42 -4.90 11.47
CA SER A 228 -19.00 -3.79 10.58
C SER A 228 -18.41 -4.27 9.25
N VAL A 229 -18.06 -5.54 9.18
CA VAL A 229 -17.42 -6.18 8.05
C VAL A 229 -18.35 -7.24 7.47
N GLY A 230 -18.59 -7.18 6.15
CA GLY A 230 -19.43 -8.15 5.46
C GLY A 230 -18.86 -9.57 5.42
N MET A 231 -19.66 -10.50 4.97
CA MET A 231 -19.36 -11.92 4.83
C MET A 231 -19.13 -12.32 3.37
N THR A 232 -18.79 -13.59 3.10
CA THR A 232 -18.58 -14.11 1.73
C THR A 232 -19.80 -13.87 0.82
N GLN A 233 -21.02 -13.97 1.36
CA GLN A 233 -22.21 -13.66 0.58
C GLN A 233 -22.27 -12.21 0.08
N ASP A 234 -21.74 -11.26 0.85
CA ASP A 234 -21.68 -9.85 0.44
C ASP A 234 -20.64 -9.67 -0.66
N GLY A 235 -19.48 -10.33 -0.54
CA GLY A 235 -18.51 -10.38 -1.64
C GLY A 235 -19.08 -11.00 -2.92
N THR A 236 -19.93 -12.03 -2.80
CA THR A 236 -20.63 -12.62 -3.96
C THR A 236 -21.61 -11.62 -4.58
N LYS A 237 -22.36 -10.86 -3.76
CA LYS A 237 -23.23 -9.79 -4.24
C LYS A 237 -22.44 -8.70 -4.96
N ASP A 238 -21.28 -8.30 -4.39
CA ASP A 238 -20.40 -7.30 -5.02
C ASP A 238 -19.98 -7.73 -6.43
N ILE A 239 -19.54 -9.00 -6.59
CA ILE A 239 -19.18 -9.57 -7.89
C ILE A 239 -20.38 -9.64 -8.83
N THR A 240 -21.51 -10.17 -8.35
CA THR A 240 -22.72 -10.29 -9.17
C THR A 240 -23.25 -8.93 -9.63
N ASN A 241 -23.16 -7.91 -8.81
CA ASN A 241 -23.51 -6.54 -9.18
C ASN A 241 -22.64 -5.99 -10.31
N ILE A 242 -21.34 -6.30 -10.30
CA ILE A 242 -20.39 -5.79 -11.30
C ILE A 242 -20.47 -6.57 -12.62
N PHE A 243 -20.64 -7.90 -12.54
CA PHE A 243 -20.54 -8.77 -13.72
C PHE A 243 -21.92 -9.20 -14.26
N GLY A 244 -23.00 -9.08 -13.48
CA GLY A 244 -24.32 -9.65 -13.78
C GLY A 244 -24.43 -11.12 -13.40
N GLU A 245 -23.31 -11.78 -13.08
CA GLU A 245 -23.22 -13.19 -12.74
C GLU A 245 -22.16 -13.48 -11.69
N LYS A 246 -22.09 -14.71 -11.18
CA LYS A 246 -21.07 -15.15 -10.24
C LYS A 246 -19.76 -15.46 -10.97
N ALA A 247 -19.00 -14.44 -11.35
CA ALA A 247 -17.73 -14.56 -12.08
C ALA A 247 -16.56 -15.09 -11.22
N PHE A 248 -16.72 -15.22 -9.89
CA PHE A 248 -15.66 -15.69 -8.98
C PHE A 248 -16.24 -16.51 -7.83
N GLY A 249 -15.51 -17.55 -7.39
CA GLY A 249 -16.01 -18.57 -6.48
C GLY A 249 -16.33 -18.08 -5.07
N TYR A 250 -15.37 -17.55 -4.36
CA TYR A 250 -15.51 -17.16 -2.94
C TYR A 250 -14.88 -15.78 -2.69
N PRO A 251 -15.45 -14.71 -3.26
CA PRO A 251 -14.90 -13.37 -3.13
C PRO A 251 -15.04 -12.89 -1.68
N LYS A 252 -13.99 -12.22 -1.20
CA LYS A 252 -14.10 -11.48 0.04
C LYS A 252 -14.94 -10.21 -0.17
N PRO A 253 -15.67 -9.72 0.85
CA PRO A 253 -16.46 -8.51 0.73
C PRO A 253 -15.57 -7.25 0.70
N LEU A 254 -15.99 -6.24 -0.05
CA LEU A 254 -15.30 -4.97 -0.19
C LEU A 254 -15.08 -4.28 1.18
N SER A 255 -16.07 -4.38 2.07
CA SER A 255 -15.99 -3.84 3.43
C SER A 255 -14.86 -4.40 4.26
N LEU A 256 -14.50 -5.68 4.11
CA LEU A 256 -13.36 -6.29 4.81
C LEU A 256 -12.05 -5.64 4.40
N ILE A 257 -11.80 -5.53 3.10
CA ILE A 257 -10.55 -4.96 2.59
C ILE A 257 -10.45 -3.47 2.95
N LYS A 258 -11.55 -2.72 2.80
CA LYS A 258 -11.60 -1.32 3.24
C LYS A 258 -11.31 -1.19 4.73
N TYR A 259 -11.87 -2.05 5.58
CA TYR A 259 -11.61 -2.04 7.02
C TYR A 259 -10.12 -2.25 7.31
N LEU A 260 -9.50 -3.30 6.73
CA LEU A 260 -8.07 -3.59 6.93
C LEU A 260 -7.17 -2.44 6.45
N LEU A 261 -7.50 -1.81 5.34
CA LEU A 261 -6.78 -0.64 4.85
C LEU A 261 -6.95 0.56 5.79
N ASN A 262 -8.17 0.84 6.24
CA ASN A 262 -8.47 1.97 7.12
C ASN A 262 -7.80 1.87 8.49
N ILE A 263 -7.78 0.68 9.10
CA ILE A 263 -7.12 0.50 10.40
C ILE A 263 -5.61 0.59 10.33
N SER A 264 -5.03 0.37 9.16
CA SER A 264 -3.57 0.29 8.97
C SER A 264 -2.91 1.63 8.77
N LEU A 265 -3.68 2.68 8.47
CA LEU A 265 -3.13 3.86 7.84
C LEU A 265 -3.81 5.15 8.29
N PRO A 266 -3.94 5.38 9.60
CA PRO A 266 -4.70 6.51 10.11
C PRO A 266 -4.22 7.90 9.64
N HIS A 267 -3.03 8.01 9.03
CA HIS A 267 -2.46 9.30 8.59
C HIS A 267 -1.92 9.30 7.16
N LEU A 268 -2.13 8.22 6.39
CA LEU A 268 -1.37 8.04 5.16
C LEU A 268 -2.30 7.97 3.94
N ASN A 269 -2.49 9.13 3.32
CA ASN A 269 -3.24 9.24 2.06
C ASN A 269 -2.40 8.87 0.83
N SER A 270 -1.09 8.64 0.98
CA SER A 270 -0.18 8.27 -0.11
C SER A 270 0.68 7.08 0.29
N ILE A 271 0.27 5.89 -0.14
CA ILE A 271 0.95 4.62 0.14
C ILE A 271 0.88 3.71 -1.06
N THR A 272 1.77 2.72 -1.10
CA THR A 272 1.69 1.61 -2.05
C THR A 272 1.20 0.35 -1.36
N ILE A 273 0.14 -0.24 -1.89
CA ILE A 273 -0.46 -1.50 -1.46
C ILE A 273 -0.04 -2.57 -2.46
N LEU A 274 0.47 -3.69 -1.98
CA LEU A 274 0.78 -4.85 -2.82
C LEU A 274 -0.12 -6.02 -2.41
N ASP A 275 -0.86 -6.55 -3.37
CA ASP A 275 -1.59 -7.80 -3.25
C ASP A 275 -1.05 -8.79 -4.30
N PHE A 276 -0.29 -9.78 -3.84
CA PHE A 276 0.32 -10.76 -4.73
C PHE A 276 -0.45 -12.09 -4.83
N PHE A 277 -1.71 -12.07 -4.36
CA PHE A 277 -2.73 -13.09 -4.59
C PHE A 277 -4.06 -12.42 -4.91
N ALA A 278 -4.07 -11.57 -5.93
CA ALA A 278 -5.13 -10.61 -6.21
C ALA A 278 -6.52 -11.21 -6.40
N GLY A 279 -6.62 -12.48 -6.81
CA GLY A 279 -7.90 -13.17 -7.00
C GLY A 279 -8.89 -12.35 -7.83
N SER A 280 -9.99 -11.93 -7.23
CA SER A 280 -11.00 -11.10 -7.90
C SER A 280 -10.62 -9.62 -8.06
N GLY A 281 -9.42 -9.19 -7.67
CA GLY A 281 -8.98 -7.80 -7.78
C GLY A 281 -9.63 -6.82 -6.81
N ILE A 282 -10.17 -7.32 -5.71
CA ILE A 282 -10.93 -6.53 -4.74
C ILE A 282 -10.08 -5.46 -4.04
N THR A 283 -8.79 -5.72 -3.84
CA THR A 283 -7.89 -4.82 -3.14
C THR A 283 -7.71 -3.50 -3.90
N LEU A 284 -7.62 -3.56 -5.24
CA LEU A 284 -7.58 -2.34 -6.05
C LEU A 284 -8.93 -1.60 -6.01
N HIS A 285 -10.05 -2.32 -6.12
CA HIS A 285 -11.38 -1.70 -5.98
C HIS A 285 -11.52 -0.96 -4.64
N ALA A 286 -11.15 -1.60 -3.52
CA ALA A 286 -11.17 -0.97 -2.19
C ALA A 286 -10.26 0.26 -2.12
N THR A 287 -9.07 0.18 -2.71
CA THR A 287 -8.11 1.29 -2.76
C THR A 287 -8.66 2.49 -3.53
N MET A 288 -9.24 2.26 -4.71
CA MET A 288 -9.84 3.31 -5.54
C MET A 288 -11.01 3.98 -4.83
N GLN A 289 -11.86 3.18 -4.18
CA GLN A 289 -13.01 3.72 -3.44
C GLN A 289 -12.56 4.59 -2.26
N LEU A 290 -11.57 4.15 -1.49
CA LEU A 290 -11.00 4.95 -0.40
C LEU A 290 -10.37 6.26 -0.91
N ASN A 291 -9.66 6.22 -2.03
CA ASN A 291 -9.09 7.44 -2.65
C ASN A 291 -10.18 8.45 -3.01
N VAL A 292 -11.35 8.00 -3.47
CA VAL A 292 -12.48 8.89 -3.77
C VAL A 292 -13.13 9.41 -2.49
N GLU A 293 -13.26 8.58 -1.45
CA GLU A 293 -13.93 8.93 -0.19
C GLU A 293 -13.13 9.97 0.63
N ASP A 294 -11.81 9.87 0.66
CA ASP A 294 -10.95 10.72 1.51
C ASP A 294 -9.97 11.61 0.73
N GLY A 295 -10.02 11.60 -0.61
CA GLY A 295 -9.10 12.36 -1.46
C GLY A 295 -7.66 11.84 -1.46
N GLY A 296 -7.45 10.59 -1.06
CA GLY A 296 -6.14 9.96 -0.99
C GLY A 296 -5.53 9.64 -2.36
N HIS A 297 -4.22 9.39 -2.35
CA HIS A 297 -3.40 9.03 -3.53
C HIS A 297 -2.70 7.68 -3.32
N ARG A 298 -3.46 6.68 -2.87
CA ARG A 298 -2.95 5.32 -2.68
C ARG A 298 -2.73 4.65 -4.02
N GLN A 299 -1.61 3.98 -4.17
CA GLN A 299 -1.33 3.09 -5.30
C GLN A 299 -1.56 1.65 -4.91
N CYS A 300 -2.08 0.84 -5.82
CA CYS A 300 -2.25 -0.59 -5.61
C CYS A 300 -1.60 -1.38 -6.75
N ILE A 301 -0.79 -2.36 -6.38
CA ILE A 301 -0.16 -3.30 -7.31
C ILE A 301 -0.78 -4.66 -7.05
N LEU A 302 -1.47 -5.18 -8.05
CA LEU A 302 -2.04 -6.52 -8.03
C LEU A 302 -1.13 -7.47 -8.81
N VAL A 303 -0.85 -8.65 -8.23
CA VAL A 303 -0.13 -9.72 -8.90
C VAL A 303 -0.95 -11.00 -8.79
N THR A 304 -1.22 -11.63 -9.91
CA THR A 304 -1.92 -12.92 -9.97
C THR A 304 -1.42 -13.72 -11.19
N ASN A 305 -1.66 -15.02 -11.20
CA ASN A 305 -1.54 -15.82 -12.41
C ASN A 305 -2.74 -15.56 -13.34
N ASN A 306 -2.70 -16.13 -14.54
CA ASN A 306 -3.86 -16.07 -15.44
C ASN A 306 -4.46 -17.46 -15.67
N GLU A 307 -4.38 -18.32 -14.66
CA GLU A 307 -5.02 -19.63 -14.70
C GLU A 307 -6.54 -19.47 -14.80
N ASN A 308 -7.17 -20.20 -15.68
CA ASN A 308 -8.60 -20.05 -16.04
C ASN A 308 -8.97 -18.59 -16.40
N ASN A 309 -8.06 -17.85 -17.00
CA ASN A 309 -8.24 -16.44 -17.40
C ASN A 309 -8.58 -15.48 -16.25
N ILE A 310 -8.34 -15.87 -15.02
CA ILE A 310 -8.72 -15.08 -13.83
C ILE A 310 -8.19 -13.64 -13.85
N CYS A 311 -6.96 -13.45 -14.35
CA CYS A 311 -6.36 -12.12 -14.41
C CYS A 311 -7.11 -11.21 -15.39
N GLU A 312 -7.38 -11.69 -16.57
CA GLU A 312 -7.97 -10.91 -17.67
C GLU A 312 -9.47 -10.77 -17.52
N GLU A 313 -10.17 -11.87 -17.26
CA GLU A 313 -11.64 -11.90 -17.26
C GLU A 313 -12.26 -11.45 -15.93
N VAL A 314 -11.53 -11.60 -14.80
CA VAL A 314 -12.06 -11.24 -13.48
C VAL A 314 -11.31 -10.07 -12.87
N THR A 315 -9.99 -10.21 -12.60
CA THR A 315 -9.22 -9.20 -11.87
C THR A 315 -9.17 -7.85 -12.61
N TYR A 316 -8.79 -7.89 -13.89
CA TYR A 316 -8.71 -6.70 -14.74
C TYR A 316 -10.10 -6.14 -15.04
N GLU A 317 -11.01 -7.00 -15.49
CA GLU A 317 -12.34 -6.59 -15.92
C GLU A 317 -13.19 -5.99 -14.78
N ARG A 318 -13.10 -6.53 -13.56
CA ARG A 318 -13.70 -5.91 -12.36
C ARG A 318 -13.27 -4.47 -12.21
N ASN A 319 -11.94 -4.24 -12.20
CA ASN A 319 -11.40 -2.92 -11.93
C ASN A 319 -11.66 -1.95 -13.09
N ARG A 320 -11.67 -2.44 -14.34
CA ARG A 320 -12.03 -1.65 -15.51
C ARG A 320 -13.48 -1.15 -15.41
N ARG A 321 -14.44 -2.06 -15.09
CA ARG A 321 -15.85 -1.69 -14.90
C ARG A 321 -16.04 -0.71 -13.77
N VAL A 322 -15.38 -0.91 -12.65
CA VAL A 322 -15.47 0.00 -11.49
C VAL A 322 -14.97 1.40 -11.84
N ILE A 323 -13.92 1.53 -12.68
CA ILE A 323 -13.44 2.84 -13.15
C ILE A 323 -14.40 3.49 -14.12
N GLN A 324 -14.94 2.72 -15.07
CA GLN A 324 -15.78 3.26 -16.15
C GLN A 324 -17.25 3.45 -15.73
N GLY A 325 -17.68 2.78 -14.70
CA GLY A 325 -19.10 2.60 -14.37
C GLY A 325 -19.65 1.33 -14.99
N TYR A 326 -20.76 0.85 -14.44
CA TYR A 326 -21.44 -0.38 -14.89
C TYR A 326 -22.91 -0.36 -14.53
N THR A 327 -23.70 -1.16 -15.24
CA THR A 327 -25.09 -1.43 -14.86
C THR A 327 -25.11 -2.61 -13.90
N ASN A 328 -25.68 -2.44 -12.71
CA ASN A 328 -25.72 -3.49 -11.70
C ASN A 328 -26.78 -4.58 -12.03
N SER A 329 -26.82 -5.65 -11.23
CA SER A 329 -27.73 -6.78 -11.41
C SER A 329 -29.24 -6.42 -11.32
N LYS A 330 -29.55 -5.19 -10.85
CA LYS A 330 -30.91 -4.65 -10.79
C LYS A 330 -31.27 -3.75 -11.97
N GLY A 331 -30.35 -3.53 -12.90
CA GLY A 331 -30.49 -2.61 -14.02
C GLY A 331 -30.26 -1.14 -13.68
N GLU A 332 -29.64 -0.84 -12.51
CA GLU A 332 -29.32 0.51 -12.09
C GLU A 332 -27.90 0.89 -12.55
N GLU A 333 -27.74 2.10 -13.07
CA GLU A 333 -26.42 2.63 -13.46
C GLU A 333 -25.60 3.01 -12.24
N VAL A 334 -24.39 2.44 -12.12
CA VAL A 334 -23.40 2.75 -11.08
C VAL A 334 -22.32 3.63 -11.70
N ALA A 335 -22.18 4.84 -11.18
CA ALA A 335 -21.18 5.79 -11.65
C ALA A 335 -19.76 5.26 -11.44
N GLY A 336 -18.89 5.50 -12.43
CA GLY A 336 -17.50 5.07 -12.38
C GLY A 336 -16.61 5.90 -11.45
N LEU A 337 -15.58 5.28 -10.93
CA LEU A 337 -14.51 5.94 -10.16
C LEU A 337 -13.47 6.57 -11.09
N THR A 338 -13.89 7.53 -11.92
CA THR A 338 -13.18 8.06 -13.08
C THR A 338 -11.86 8.79 -12.76
N LYS A 339 -11.60 9.16 -11.51
CA LYS A 339 -10.33 9.79 -11.10
C LYS A 339 -9.21 8.78 -10.86
N ASN A 340 -9.44 7.52 -11.16
CA ASN A 340 -8.48 6.43 -11.03
C ASN A 340 -8.02 5.95 -12.42
N ASN A 341 -6.87 5.29 -12.48
CA ASN A 341 -6.36 4.65 -13.68
C ASN A 341 -6.08 3.17 -13.43
N LEU A 342 -5.99 2.41 -14.51
CA LEU A 342 -5.65 0.99 -14.49
C LEU A 342 -4.62 0.71 -15.56
N ARG A 343 -3.53 0.04 -15.19
CA ARG A 343 -2.50 -0.42 -16.11
C ARG A 343 -2.36 -1.92 -15.98
N TYR A 344 -2.33 -2.59 -17.11
CA TYR A 344 -2.17 -4.03 -17.21
C TYR A 344 -0.81 -4.38 -17.77
N TYR A 345 -0.11 -5.29 -17.11
CA TYR A 345 1.19 -5.78 -17.52
C TYR A 345 1.23 -7.31 -17.52
N ARG A 346 1.92 -7.88 -18.49
CA ARG A 346 2.26 -9.29 -18.49
C ARG A 346 3.73 -9.46 -18.15
N THR A 347 4.05 -10.42 -17.28
CA THR A 347 5.44 -10.78 -17.02
C THR A 347 6.01 -11.52 -18.22
N GLY A 348 7.20 -11.10 -18.67
CA GLY A 348 7.95 -11.74 -19.73
C GLY A 348 9.18 -12.45 -19.18
N PHE A 349 9.67 -13.44 -19.91
CA PHE A 349 10.92 -14.12 -19.61
C PHE A 349 11.99 -13.74 -20.62
N VAL A 350 13.18 -13.41 -20.14
CA VAL A 350 14.36 -13.20 -20.97
C VAL A 350 15.24 -14.44 -20.88
N GLY A 351 15.61 -15.00 -22.03
CA GLY A 351 16.51 -16.16 -22.10
C GLY A 351 17.86 -15.89 -21.43
N ARG A 352 18.53 -16.94 -21.00
CA ARG A 352 19.85 -16.83 -20.34
C ARG A 352 21.02 -16.78 -21.32
N SER A 353 20.78 -17.10 -22.58
CA SER A 353 21.81 -17.04 -23.62
C SER A 353 22.20 -15.61 -23.95
N ARG A 354 23.45 -15.41 -24.29
CA ARG A 354 23.98 -14.13 -24.76
C ARG A 354 23.59 -13.95 -26.22
N SER A 355 22.58 -13.14 -26.48
CA SER A 355 22.11 -12.84 -27.81
C SER A 355 21.51 -11.42 -27.86
N MET A 356 21.60 -10.81 -29.05
CA MET A 356 20.98 -9.50 -29.30
C MET A 356 19.47 -9.54 -29.10
N GLN A 357 18.82 -10.64 -29.46
CA GLN A 357 17.38 -10.84 -29.25
C GLN A 357 17.00 -10.79 -27.76
N ASN A 358 17.73 -11.51 -26.88
CA ASN A 358 17.50 -11.47 -25.45
C ASN A 358 17.80 -10.10 -24.87
N MET A 359 18.81 -9.40 -25.38
CA MET A 359 19.14 -8.05 -24.95
C MET A 359 18.04 -7.04 -25.33
N ARG A 360 17.56 -7.05 -26.58
CA ARG A 360 16.42 -6.22 -27.01
C ARG A 360 15.18 -6.50 -26.17
N LYS A 361 14.86 -7.78 -25.93
CA LYS A 361 13.74 -8.17 -25.09
C LYS A 361 13.90 -7.68 -23.64
N LEU A 362 15.09 -7.77 -23.06
CA LEU A 362 15.35 -7.26 -21.72
C LEU A 362 15.15 -5.75 -21.66
N VAL A 363 15.74 -4.99 -22.59
CA VAL A 363 15.67 -3.54 -22.65
C VAL A 363 14.21 -3.08 -22.74
N ASN A 364 13.39 -3.68 -23.60
CA ASN A 364 11.98 -3.34 -23.71
C ASN A 364 11.20 -3.60 -22.43
N LEU A 365 11.36 -4.79 -21.81
CA LEU A 365 10.70 -5.12 -20.55
C LEU A 365 11.19 -4.26 -19.39
N ALA A 366 12.48 -3.92 -19.38
CA ALA A 366 13.07 -3.08 -18.34
C ALA A 366 12.58 -1.62 -18.43
N THR A 367 12.32 -1.13 -19.64
CA THR A 367 11.72 0.20 -19.84
C THR A 367 10.37 0.31 -19.13
N ASP A 368 9.50 -0.69 -19.31
CA ASP A 368 8.21 -0.72 -18.60
C ASP A 368 8.39 -0.75 -17.08
N MET A 369 9.40 -1.48 -16.59
CA MET A 369 9.73 -1.52 -15.16
C MET A 369 10.22 -0.15 -14.64
N LEU A 370 10.99 0.59 -15.43
CA LEU A 370 11.41 1.95 -15.09
C LEU A 370 10.22 2.91 -15.10
N CYS A 371 9.32 2.81 -16.06
CA CYS A 371 8.06 3.57 -16.09
C CYS A 371 7.21 3.31 -14.84
N ILE A 372 7.11 2.06 -14.39
CA ILE A 372 6.43 1.70 -13.14
C ILE A 372 7.14 2.33 -11.92
N LYS A 373 8.48 2.23 -11.88
CA LYS A 373 9.30 2.74 -10.77
C LYS A 373 9.13 4.26 -10.61
N GLU A 374 9.20 5.00 -11.71
CA GLU A 374 9.10 6.46 -11.71
C GLU A 374 7.66 6.97 -11.72
N ASN A 375 6.68 6.07 -11.94
CA ASN A 375 5.27 6.41 -12.17
C ASN A 375 5.14 7.47 -13.28
N LEU A 376 5.80 7.21 -14.41
CA LEU A 376 5.85 8.08 -15.59
C LEU A 376 5.73 7.23 -16.86
N TYR A 377 4.71 7.48 -17.68
CA TYR A 377 4.32 6.57 -18.76
C TYR A 377 4.06 7.27 -20.09
N THR A 378 4.04 8.59 -20.11
CA THR A 378 3.76 9.35 -21.32
C THR A 378 5.02 9.46 -22.15
N GLU A 379 5.17 8.56 -23.13
CA GLU A 379 6.29 8.56 -24.05
C GLU A 379 6.14 9.70 -25.07
N GLN A 380 7.21 10.41 -25.31
CA GLN A 380 7.29 11.48 -26.28
C GLN A 380 8.01 10.99 -27.56
N ASN A 381 7.61 11.51 -28.70
CA ASN A 381 8.20 11.16 -30.00
C ASN A 381 9.43 12.01 -30.34
N SER A 382 9.72 13.04 -29.54
CA SER A 382 10.87 13.92 -29.70
C SER A 382 11.44 14.37 -28.37
N PHE A 383 12.73 14.70 -28.37
CA PHE A 383 13.48 15.21 -27.23
C PHE A 383 14.36 16.36 -27.72
N GLY A 384 14.15 17.59 -27.20
CA GLY A 384 14.87 18.78 -27.66
C GLY A 384 14.78 19.07 -29.14
N GLY A 385 13.66 18.71 -29.81
CA GLY A 385 13.50 18.80 -31.27
C GLY A 385 13.98 17.57 -32.04
N GLN A 386 14.81 16.71 -31.45
CA GLN A 386 15.30 15.49 -32.06
C GLN A 386 14.25 14.36 -31.92
N LYS A 387 14.02 13.59 -32.98
CA LYS A 387 13.14 12.40 -32.93
C LYS A 387 13.71 11.34 -31.99
N THR A 388 12.83 10.71 -31.15
CA THR A 388 13.23 9.58 -30.32
C THR A 388 13.33 8.29 -31.13
N TYR A 389 14.30 7.45 -30.80
CA TYR A 389 14.55 6.17 -31.47
C TYR A 389 14.59 5.05 -30.43
N LYS A 390 13.61 4.17 -30.48
CA LYS A 390 13.39 3.11 -29.46
C LYS A 390 14.62 2.21 -29.20
N GLY A 391 15.53 2.07 -30.15
CA GLY A 391 16.75 1.30 -30.02
C GLY A 391 17.96 2.08 -29.48
N VAL A 392 17.88 3.40 -29.40
CA VAL A 392 18.95 4.30 -28.95
C VAL A 392 18.60 4.98 -27.64
N PHE A 393 17.47 5.69 -27.62
CA PHE A 393 16.96 6.32 -26.42
C PHE A 393 15.44 6.48 -26.49
N ARG A 394 14.80 6.60 -25.33
CA ARG A 394 13.37 6.95 -25.21
C ARG A 394 13.21 8.04 -24.17
N TYR A 395 12.26 8.93 -24.41
CA TYR A 395 11.96 10.05 -23.52
C TYR A 395 10.51 9.99 -23.06
N PHE A 396 10.30 10.24 -21.78
CA PHE A 396 9.00 10.25 -21.13
C PHE A 396 8.79 11.57 -20.41
N ASP A 397 7.62 12.19 -20.60
CA ASP A 397 7.26 13.46 -19.99
C ASP A 397 5.75 13.55 -19.79
N ASP A 398 5.30 13.86 -18.57
CA ASP A 398 3.89 14.08 -18.22
C ASP A 398 3.60 15.54 -17.81
N GLY A 399 4.54 16.45 -18.06
CA GLY A 399 4.50 17.86 -17.67
C GLY A 399 4.86 18.13 -16.20
N LYS A 400 5.10 17.08 -15.41
CA LYS A 400 5.52 17.19 -14.00
C LYS A 400 6.82 16.45 -13.72
N LYS A 401 7.11 15.42 -14.49
CA LYS A 401 8.29 14.57 -14.37
C LYS A 401 8.81 14.28 -15.75
N GLN A 402 10.12 14.14 -15.83
CA GLN A 402 10.82 13.82 -17.07
C GLN A 402 11.77 12.65 -16.83
N MET A 403 11.86 11.73 -17.80
CA MET A 403 12.76 10.59 -17.75
C MET A 403 13.32 10.31 -19.14
N LEU A 404 14.64 10.24 -19.23
CA LEU A 404 15.39 9.84 -20.40
C LEU A 404 16.03 8.46 -20.15
N ILE A 405 15.80 7.52 -21.04
CA ILE A 405 16.40 6.18 -20.96
C ILE A 405 17.29 6.02 -22.19
N ILE A 406 18.58 5.86 -21.95
CA ILE A 406 19.62 5.72 -22.97
C ILE A 406 20.02 4.26 -23.07
N TYR A 407 19.87 3.64 -24.25
CA TYR A 407 20.20 2.26 -24.52
C TYR A 407 21.54 2.08 -25.22
N ARG A 408 22.10 3.15 -25.78
CA ARG A 408 23.37 3.21 -26.44
C ARG A 408 24.24 4.29 -25.85
N GLU A 409 25.43 3.90 -25.36
CA GLU A 409 26.41 4.80 -24.76
C GLU A 409 26.89 5.86 -25.76
N GLU A 410 26.95 5.47 -27.02
CA GLU A 410 27.43 6.33 -28.11
C GLU A 410 26.58 7.58 -28.35
N ALA A 411 25.34 7.58 -27.88
CA ALA A 411 24.44 8.72 -28.02
C ALA A 411 24.52 9.71 -26.81
N ILE A 412 25.37 9.45 -25.82
CA ILE A 412 25.38 10.27 -24.59
C ILE A 412 25.82 11.71 -24.91
N ASP A 413 26.90 11.89 -25.64
CA ASP A 413 27.46 13.22 -25.91
C ASP A 413 26.44 14.11 -26.62
N GLU A 414 25.78 13.61 -27.66
CA GLU A 414 24.75 14.33 -28.42
C GLU A 414 23.50 14.64 -27.56
N LEU A 415 23.11 13.72 -26.69
CA LEU A 415 21.98 13.95 -25.79
C LEU A 415 22.34 14.97 -24.71
N VAL A 416 23.60 15.05 -24.27
CA VAL A 416 24.09 16.08 -23.35
C VAL A 416 24.05 17.45 -24.04
N ASP A 417 24.46 17.57 -25.30
CA ASP A 417 24.38 18.82 -26.07
C ASP A 417 22.92 19.28 -26.18
N ILE A 418 22.00 18.37 -26.47
CA ILE A 418 20.55 18.67 -26.51
C ILE A 418 20.07 19.20 -25.15
N ILE A 419 20.43 18.53 -24.05
CA ILE A 419 20.04 18.93 -22.71
C ILE A 419 20.62 20.30 -22.37
N TYR A 420 21.85 20.58 -22.81
CA TYR A 420 22.51 21.86 -22.58
C TYR A 420 21.71 23.02 -23.14
N ASP A 421 21.15 22.86 -24.35
CA ASP A 421 20.36 23.87 -25.04
C ASP A 421 18.89 23.96 -24.58
N MET A 422 18.40 22.97 -23.83
CA MET A 422 17.02 22.95 -23.33
C MET A 422 16.84 23.84 -22.09
N ASP A 423 15.71 24.58 -22.06
CA ASP A 423 15.25 25.24 -20.84
C ASP A 423 14.43 24.26 -19.99
N ILE A 424 15.05 23.78 -18.90
CA ILE A 424 14.52 22.70 -18.07
C ILE A 424 14.17 23.25 -16.68
N SER A 425 12.89 23.15 -16.32
CA SER A 425 12.37 23.63 -15.04
C SER A 425 12.54 22.62 -13.89
N GLN A 426 12.69 21.34 -14.21
CA GLN A 426 12.89 20.24 -13.24
C GLN A 426 13.89 19.23 -13.81
N PRO A 427 14.82 18.69 -12.99
CA PRO A 427 15.81 17.75 -13.48
C PRO A 427 15.21 16.54 -14.19
N ILE A 428 15.79 16.17 -15.32
CA ILE A 428 15.45 14.95 -16.07
C ILE A 428 16.12 13.76 -15.39
N LYS A 429 15.37 12.72 -15.06
CA LYS A 429 15.93 11.45 -14.58
C LYS A 429 16.53 10.68 -15.75
N VAL A 430 17.84 10.41 -15.68
CA VAL A 430 18.55 9.73 -16.75
C VAL A 430 18.95 8.32 -16.32
N TYR A 431 18.58 7.32 -17.10
CA TYR A 431 18.98 5.93 -16.96
C TYR A 431 19.82 5.50 -18.15
N VAL A 432 21.03 4.99 -17.91
CA VAL A 432 21.93 4.49 -18.96
C VAL A 432 22.03 2.98 -18.91
N PHE A 433 21.74 2.30 -20.01
CA PHE A 433 21.99 0.87 -20.17
C PHE A 433 23.43 0.63 -20.65
N SER A 434 24.32 0.43 -19.72
CA SER A 434 25.75 0.19 -19.93
C SER A 434 26.22 -1.07 -19.22
N PRO A 435 27.17 -1.84 -19.78
CA PRO A 435 27.89 -2.87 -19.07
C PRO A 435 28.95 -2.31 -18.09
N SER A 436 29.29 -1.06 -18.25
CA SER A 436 30.24 -0.34 -17.39
C SER A 436 29.62 -0.14 -16.00
N GLU A 437 30.48 -0.05 -14.98
CA GLU A 437 30.14 0.40 -13.65
C GLU A 437 30.36 1.93 -13.51
N ASP A 438 30.63 2.61 -14.62
CA ASP A 438 30.80 4.06 -14.68
C ASP A 438 29.49 4.75 -14.24
N PRO A 439 29.57 5.67 -13.27
CA PRO A 439 28.41 6.45 -12.85
C PRO A 439 27.97 7.50 -13.88
N TRP A 440 28.74 7.71 -14.96
CA TRP A 440 28.49 8.67 -16.04
C TRP A 440 28.49 10.15 -15.60
N GLU A 441 28.89 10.44 -14.36
CA GLU A 441 28.92 11.80 -13.81
C GLU A 441 29.78 12.73 -14.66
N GLY A 442 30.94 12.25 -15.15
CA GLY A 442 31.85 13.03 -15.99
C GLY A 442 31.27 13.40 -17.35
N SER A 443 30.45 12.54 -17.96
CA SER A 443 29.81 12.85 -19.25
C SER A 443 28.65 13.83 -19.12
N PHE A 444 28.02 13.96 -17.95
CA PHE A 444 26.92 14.88 -17.69
C PHE A 444 27.30 16.09 -16.84
N ASP A 445 28.60 16.38 -16.70
CA ASP A 445 29.10 17.44 -15.80
C ASP A 445 28.57 18.82 -16.21
N ASP A 446 28.55 19.11 -17.51
CA ASP A 446 28.09 20.40 -18.08
C ASP A 446 26.57 20.62 -17.90
N VAL A 447 25.79 19.60 -17.62
CA VAL A 447 24.35 19.63 -17.44
C VAL A 447 23.89 19.06 -16.08
N SER A 448 24.79 18.99 -15.13
CA SER A 448 24.56 18.37 -13.81
C SER A 448 23.42 19.03 -13.00
N ASP A 449 23.12 20.29 -13.27
CA ASP A 449 21.98 21.03 -12.70
C ASP A 449 20.64 20.69 -13.37
N LYS A 450 20.65 20.13 -14.57
CA LYS A 450 19.49 19.78 -15.38
C LYS A 450 19.11 18.31 -15.35
N VAL A 451 19.98 17.44 -14.80
CA VAL A 451 19.79 15.99 -14.79
C VAL A 451 19.93 15.38 -13.41
N GLU A 452 19.22 14.27 -13.18
CA GLU A 452 19.40 13.37 -12.05
C GLU A 452 19.81 12.01 -12.60
N LEU A 453 21.12 11.67 -12.50
CA LEU A 453 21.61 10.37 -12.93
C LEU A 453 21.10 9.28 -12.00
N CYS A 454 20.43 8.30 -12.55
CA CYS A 454 19.79 7.23 -11.82
C CYS A 454 20.45 5.87 -12.12
N ALA A 455 20.86 5.15 -11.09
CA ALA A 455 21.33 3.78 -11.27
C ALA A 455 20.20 2.85 -11.72
N LEU A 456 20.50 1.97 -12.68
CA LEU A 456 19.59 0.88 -13.03
C LEU A 456 19.30 0.00 -11.80
N PRO A 457 18.03 -0.44 -11.61
CA PRO A 457 17.74 -1.42 -10.59
C PRO A 457 18.67 -2.64 -10.69
N GLN A 458 19.25 -3.07 -9.57
CA GLN A 458 20.28 -4.12 -9.53
C GLN A 458 19.90 -5.40 -10.27
N ALA A 459 18.62 -5.78 -10.24
CA ALA A 459 18.13 -6.96 -10.93
C ALA A 459 18.20 -6.81 -12.46
N ILE A 460 17.89 -5.61 -12.98
CA ILE A 460 18.00 -5.29 -14.41
C ILE A 460 19.47 -5.28 -14.81
N TYR A 461 20.30 -4.56 -14.08
CA TYR A 461 21.73 -4.44 -14.34
C TYR A 461 22.45 -5.82 -14.37
N ASN A 462 22.22 -6.64 -13.35
CA ASN A 462 22.81 -7.99 -13.28
C ASN A 462 22.35 -8.88 -14.44
N THR A 463 21.10 -8.76 -14.87
CA THR A 463 20.58 -9.52 -16.00
C THR A 463 21.16 -9.01 -17.30
N TYR A 464 21.24 -7.71 -17.49
CA TYR A 464 21.84 -7.05 -18.64
C TYR A 464 23.30 -7.51 -18.85
N ARG A 465 24.14 -7.37 -17.82
CA ARG A 465 25.55 -7.85 -17.88
C ARG A 465 25.68 -9.34 -18.21
N ARG A 466 24.77 -10.17 -17.73
CA ARG A 466 24.82 -11.61 -17.94
C ARG A 466 24.51 -12.00 -19.39
N ILE A 467 23.57 -11.34 -20.04
CA ILE A 467 23.09 -11.68 -21.40
C ILE A 467 23.76 -10.86 -22.49
N LEU A 468 24.56 -9.87 -22.14
CA LEU A 468 25.28 -9.03 -23.11
C LEU A 468 26.20 -9.89 -23.98
N PRO A 469 26.10 -9.83 -25.31
CA PRO A 469 26.99 -10.54 -26.21
C PRO A 469 28.45 -10.12 -25.99
N LYS A 470 29.39 -11.08 -26.03
CA LYS A 470 30.81 -10.71 -26.01
C LYS A 470 31.19 -10.16 -27.37
N LYS A 471 32.13 -9.18 -27.41
CA LYS A 471 32.62 -8.60 -28.67
C LYS A 471 33.08 -9.64 -29.72
N LYS A 472 33.56 -10.80 -29.27
CA LYS A 472 33.93 -11.93 -30.15
C LYS A 472 32.73 -12.69 -30.72
N ASP A 473 31.59 -12.69 -30.00
CA ASP A 473 30.39 -13.43 -30.43
C ASP A 473 29.54 -12.58 -31.40
N ALA A 474 29.81 -11.28 -31.47
CA ALA A 474 29.13 -10.35 -32.38
C ALA A 474 29.61 -10.46 -33.85
N VAL A 475 30.71 -11.16 -34.08
CA VAL A 475 31.32 -11.27 -35.41
C VAL A 475 30.86 -12.54 -36.17
N VAL A 476 30.14 -13.47 -35.53
CA VAL A 476 29.64 -14.70 -36.15
C VAL A 476 28.15 -14.84 -35.82
N MET A 477 27.32 -14.10 -36.53
CA MET A 477 25.89 -14.42 -36.61
C MET A 477 25.65 -15.17 -37.92
N PRO A 478 25.02 -16.36 -37.89
CA PRO A 478 24.51 -16.98 -39.13
C PRO A 478 23.41 -16.05 -39.71
N GLU A 479 23.41 -15.92 -41.02
CA GLU A 479 22.44 -15.12 -41.79
C GLU A 479 20.95 -15.47 -41.52
N GLU A 480 20.67 -16.63 -40.91
CA GLU A 480 19.31 -17.08 -40.59
C GLU A 480 18.66 -16.38 -39.40
N ASP A 481 19.43 -15.78 -38.46
CA ASP A 481 18.87 -15.03 -37.33
C ASP A 481 18.63 -13.54 -37.66
N ALA A 482 19.07 -13.07 -38.81
CA ALA A 482 18.83 -11.69 -39.33
C ALA A 482 17.41 -11.52 -39.88
N LEU A 483 16.70 -12.60 -40.18
CA LEU A 483 15.37 -12.58 -40.80
C LEU A 483 14.20 -12.20 -39.86
N ALA A 484 14.44 -11.85 -38.58
CA ALA A 484 13.41 -11.47 -37.63
C ALA A 484 13.27 -9.94 -37.43
N THR A 485 14.08 -9.12 -38.06
CA THR A 485 13.93 -7.65 -38.12
C THR A 485 13.36 -7.27 -39.48
N THR A 486 12.31 -6.45 -39.49
CA THR A 486 11.83 -5.88 -40.75
C THR A 486 12.93 -5.01 -41.35
N GLU A 487 13.08 -4.98 -42.68
CA GLU A 487 14.03 -4.12 -43.38
C GLU A 487 13.93 -2.64 -42.92
N GLU A 488 12.74 -2.20 -42.52
CA GLU A 488 12.50 -0.86 -41.96
C GLU A 488 13.17 -0.66 -40.58
N GLU A 489 13.29 -1.70 -39.73
CA GLU A 489 13.98 -1.60 -38.43
C GLU A 489 15.52 -1.62 -38.60
N GLU A 490 16.05 -2.30 -39.65
CA GLU A 490 17.48 -2.28 -39.97
C GLU A 490 17.89 -0.96 -40.67
N GLU A 491 17.09 -0.42 -41.54
CA GLU A 491 17.35 0.91 -42.14
C GLU A 491 17.29 2.02 -41.09
N GLN A 492 16.33 1.98 -40.17
CA GLN A 492 16.27 2.89 -39.00
C GLN A 492 17.50 2.74 -38.11
N PHE A 493 17.97 1.53 -37.88
CA PHE A 493 19.11 1.25 -37.02
C PHE A 493 20.45 1.67 -37.63
N ASN A 494 20.64 1.51 -38.93
CA ASN A 494 21.84 1.93 -39.66
C ASN A 494 21.85 3.44 -39.96
N GLY A 495 20.69 4.07 -40.13
CA GLY A 495 20.55 5.53 -40.30
C GLY A 495 20.85 6.31 -39.02
N MET A 496 20.77 5.68 -37.83
CA MET A 496 21.04 6.30 -36.55
C MET A 496 22.53 6.47 -36.22
N LEU A 497 23.40 5.77 -36.89
CA LEU A 497 24.87 5.94 -36.75
C LEU A 497 25.40 7.13 -37.54
N ASN A 498 24.57 7.70 -38.42
CA ASN A 498 24.84 8.92 -39.18
C ASN A 498 23.77 9.94 -38.83
N PHE A 499 23.99 10.77 -37.83
CA PHE A 499 23.29 12.02 -37.63
C PHE A 499 23.78 12.94 -38.78
N GLU A 500 23.11 12.92 -39.92
CA GLU A 500 23.30 13.94 -40.92
C GLU A 500 22.67 15.24 -40.37
N TYR A 501 23.54 16.19 -40.00
CA TYR A 501 23.13 17.57 -39.86
C TYR A 501 22.65 18.03 -41.24
N ASP A 502 21.37 18.34 -41.39
CA ASP A 502 20.91 19.15 -42.48
C ASP A 502 21.55 20.55 -42.32
N GLU A 503 22.70 20.73 -42.95
CA GLU A 503 23.18 22.07 -43.28
C GLU A 503 22.29 22.64 -44.36
N GLU A 504 21.12 23.20 -43.95
CA GLU A 504 20.42 24.23 -44.79
C GLU A 504 19.10 24.60 -44.08
N ALA A 505 19.09 25.68 -43.26
CA ALA A 505 18.18 26.83 -43.38
C ALA A 505 18.42 27.82 -42.21
#